data_c5e4521324a9c91697a50cf4fc4c43b7
#
_entry.id   c5e4521324a9c91697a50cf4fc4c43b7
#
_cell.length_a   1.000
_cell.length_b   1.000
_cell.length_c   1.000
_cell.angle_alpha   90.00
_cell.angle_beta   90.00
_cell.angle_gamma   90.00
#
_symmetry.space_group_name_H-M   'P 1'
#
loop_
_entity.id
_entity.type
_entity.pdbx_description
1 polymer ?
#
loop_
_entity_poly.entity_id
_entity_poly.type
_entity_poly.pdbx_seq_one_letter_code
_entity_poly.pdbx_strand_id
1 'polypeptide(L)'
;MKANPVKIEIVDTTLRDGEQTSGVSFVPHEKLMIARALLQDLNVDRIEVASARVSEGEVDAVRSICQWARQTGRLHRVEVLGFVDGHASLDWIHACGCKNINLLCKGSENHCTNQLKKTLEQHVADIRRSLDYAEELGIAVNVYLEDWSNGMKHSPDYVFALMDALKDTKIRRFMLPDTLGILNPLDLLGYIRKMVKRYPGVHFDFHAHNDYDLAISNVLAAVLGGCRGIHTSVNGLGERPGNAPVARVHGTF
;
A
#
# COMPACT_ATOMS: atom_id res chain seq x y z
N MET A 1 -26.77 17.81 -12.26
CA MET A 1 -25.49 17.35 -12.82
C MET A 1 -25.24 15.92 -12.31
N LYS A 2 -25.20 14.92 -13.19
CA LYS A 2 -24.75 13.57 -12.78
C LYS A 2 -23.25 13.70 -12.52
N ALA A 3 -22.83 13.51 -11.26
CA ALA A 3 -21.42 13.42 -10.94
C ALA A 3 -20.83 12.27 -11.79
N ASN A 4 -19.71 12.51 -12.47
CA ASN A 4 -19.00 11.42 -13.14
C ASN A 4 -18.69 10.35 -12.08
N PRO A 5 -18.93 9.06 -12.38
CA PRO A 5 -18.63 8.00 -11.45
C PRO A 5 -17.14 8.10 -11.08
N VAL A 6 -16.85 8.13 -9.78
CA VAL A 6 -15.47 8.11 -9.28
C VAL A 6 -14.91 6.71 -9.58
N LYS A 7 -13.87 6.64 -10.39
CA LYS A 7 -13.17 5.37 -10.64
C LYS A 7 -12.48 4.92 -9.35
N ILE A 8 -12.74 3.69 -8.93
CA ILE A 8 -12.02 3.03 -7.84
C ILE A 8 -10.92 2.18 -8.47
N GLU A 9 -9.67 2.35 -8.02
CA GLU A 9 -8.53 1.55 -8.43
C GLU A 9 -8.45 0.29 -7.56
N ILE A 10 -8.26 -0.85 -8.19
CA ILE A 10 -8.00 -2.13 -7.51
C ILE A 10 -6.50 -2.39 -7.51
N VAL A 11 -5.95 -2.60 -6.33
CA VAL A 11 -4.55 -2.95 -6.10
C VAL A 11 -4.49 -4.38 -5.59
N ASP A 12 -3.76 -5.24 -6.27
CA ASP A 12 -3.58 -6.61 -5.78
C ASP A 12 -2.24 -6.77 -5.07
N THR A 13 -2.27 -7.33 -3.86
CA THR A 13 -1.09 -7.55 -3.00
C THR A 13 -0.77 -9.04 -2.80
N THR A 14 -1.33 -9.93 -3.63
CA THR A 14 -1.14 -11.38 -3.52
C THR A 14 0.33 -11.76 -3.50
N LEU A 15 1.16 -11.13 -4.35
CA LEU A 15 2.57 -11.45 -4.50
C LEU A 15 3.46 -10.84 -3.40
N ARG A 16 2.92 -9.99 -2.53
CA ARG A 16 3.63 -9.45 -1.37
C ARG A 16 2.97 -9.91 -0.07
N ASP A 17 1.80 -9.39 0.27
CA ASP A 17 1.09 -9.71 1.51
C ASP A 17 0.51 -11.14 1.48
N GLY A 18 0.01 -11.55 0.31
CA GLY A 18 -0.48 -12.92 0.13
C GLY A 18 0.59 -13.98 0.40
N GLU A 19 1.86 -13.69 0.12
CA GLU A 19 2.97 -14.59 0.41
C GLU A 19 3.35 -14.64 1.91
N GLN A 20 2.83 -13.73 2.72
CA GLN A 20 2.95 -13.77 4.19
C GLN A 20 1.97 -14.77 4.83
N THR A 21 1.06 -15.36 4.05
CA THR A 21 0.20 -16.46 4.51
C THR A 21 1.07 -17.67 4.87
N SER A 22 0.84 -18.25 6.04
CA SER A 22 1.60 -19.44 6.48
C SER A 22 1.48 -20.56 5.45
N GLY A 23 2.62 -21.12 5.01
CA GLY A 23 2.69 -22.19 4.03
C GLY A 23 2.56 -21.77 2.57
N VAL A 24 2.46 -20.47 2.28
CA VAL A 24 2.48 -19.93 0.91
C VAL A 24 3.87 -19.42 0.59
N SER A 25 4.40 -19.81 -0.55
CA SER A 25 5.65 -19.30 -1.12
C SER A 25 5.62 -19.49 -2.63
N PHE A 26 6.01 -18.47 -3.38
CA PHE A 26 6.04 -18.50 -4.83
C PHE A 26 7.49 -18.45 -5.34
N VAL A 27 7.83 -19.32 -6.28
CA VAL A 27 9.10 -19.19 -6.99
C VAL A 27 9.03 -18.07 -8.06
N PRO A 28 10.17 -17.54 -8.53
CA PRO A 28 10.17 -16.37 -9.41
C PRO A 28 9.30 -16.50 -10.67
N HIS A 29 9.26 -17.68 -11.31
CA HIS A 29 8.43 -17.86 -12.50
C HIS A 29 6.92 -17.87 -12.19
N GLU A 30 6.52 -18.41 -11.02
CA GLU A 30 5.12 -18.36 -10.58
C GLU A 30 4.68 -16.94 -10.30
N LYS A 31 5.52 -16.13 -9.62
CA LYS A 31 5.25 -14.70 -9.42
C LYS A 31 5.04 -13.98 -10.75
N LEU A 32 5.86 -14.27 -11.77
CA LEU A 32 5.68 -13.69 -13.10
C LEU A 32 4.36 -14.14 -13.74
N MET A 33 3.98 -15.41 -13.62
CA MET A 33 2.71 -15.93 -14.17
C MET A 33 1.51 -15.26 -13.47
N ILE A 34 1.53 -15.17 -12.14
CA ILE A 34 0.47 -14.51 -11.35
C ILE A 34 0.40 -13.02 -11.71
N ALA A 35 1.54 -12.31 -11.80
CA ALA A 35 1.56 -10.90 -12.19
C ALA A 35 0.93 -10.67 -13.57
N ARG A 36 1.17 -11.57 -14.53
CA ARG A 36 0.54 -11.55 -15.86
C ARG A 36 -0.97 -11.73 -15.76
N ALA A 37 -1.43 -12.76 -15.05
CA ALA A 37 -2.85 -13.02 -14.87
C ALA A 37 -3.56 -11.81 -14.22
N LEU A 38 -2.97 -11.22 -13.18
CA LEU A 38 -3.52 -10.06 -12.51
C LEU A 38 -3.61 -8.83 -13.43
N LEU A 39 -2.54 -8.52 -14.20
CA LEU A 39 -2.48 -7.32 -15.02
C LEU A 39 -3.08 -7.46 -16.42
N GLN A 40 -3.15 -8.67 -16.99
CA GLN A 40 -3.69 -8.90 -18.35
C GLN A 40 -5.10 -9.45 -18.32
N ASP A 41 -5.35 -10.50 -17.51
CA ASP A 41 -6.60 -11.23 -17.55
C ASP A 41 -7.63 -10.60 -16.61
N LEU A 42 -7.26 -10.40 -15.34
CA LEU A 42 -8.12 -9.73 -14.34
C LEU A 42 -8.12 -8.20 -14.51
N ASN A 43 -7.07 -7.65 -15.10
CA ASN A 43 -6.88 -6.23 -15.38
C ASN A 43 -7.02 -5.32 -14.14
N VAL A 44 -6.47 -5.74 -12.98
CA VAL A 44 -6.37 -4.88 -11.80
C VAL A 44 -5.51 -3.66 -12.11
N ASP A 45 -5.77 -2.52 -11.47
CA ASP A 45 -5.07 -1.26 -11.79
C ASP A 45 -3.59 -1.28 -11.42
N ARG A 46 -3.22 -1.92 -10.30
CA ARG A 46 -1.84 -2.00 -9.79
C ARG A 46 -1.61 -3.33 -9.07
N ILE A 47 -0.35 -3.76 -9.00
CA ILE A 47 0.07 -4.94 -8.23
C ILE A 47 1.28 -4.60 -7.35
N GLU A 48 1.27 -5.06 -6.11
CA GLU A 48 2.42 -5.03 -5.21
C GLU A 48 3.08 -6.42 -5.20
N VAL A 49 4.33 -6.50 -5.66
CA VAL A 49 4.91 -7.79 -6.08
C VAL A 49 5.93 -8.38 -5.11
N ALA A 50 6.46 -7.58 -4.19
CA ALA A 50 7.47 -8.01 -3.23
C ALA A 50 7.68 -6.99 -2.12
N SER A 51 8.38 -7.40 -1.05
CA SER A 51 9.06 -6.51 -0.12
C SER A 51 10.55 -6.44 -0.47
N ALA A 52 11.11 -5.24 -0.50
CA ALA A 52 12.51 -5.03 -0.82
C ALA A 52 13.42 -5.74 0.21
N ARG A 53 14.54 -6.33 -0.26
CA ARG A 53 15.61 -6.89 0.56
C ARG A 53 15.27 -8.14 1.38
N VAL A 54 14.20 -8.84 1.05
CA VAL A 54 13.80 -10.05 1.79
C VAL A 54 14.67 -11.26 1.40
N SER A 55 14.88 -11.50 0.10
CA SER A 55 15.70 -12.62 -0.38
C SER A 55 16.26 -12.36 -1.79
N GLU A 56 17.25 -13.20 -2.21
CA GLU A 56 17.76 -13.16 -3.59
C GLU A 56 16.71 -13.59 -4.61
N GLY A 57 15.86 -14.55 -4.27
CA GLY A 57 14.76 -14.97 -5.14
C GLY A 57 13.77 -13.85 -5.47
N GLU A 58 13.56 -12.91 -4.54
CA GLU A 58 12.75 -11.71 -4.78
C GLU A 58 13.36 -10.80 -5.85
N VAL A 59 14.68 -10.67 -5.90
CA VAL A 59 15.38 -9.87 -6.94
C VAL A 59 15.04 -10.40 -8.33
N ASP A 60 15.13 -11.72 -8.53
CA ASP A 60 14.88 -12.35 -9.82
C ASP A 60 13.40 -12.27 -10.21
N ALA A 61 12.50 -12.46 -9.25
CA ALA A 61 11.07 -12.31 -9.46
C ALA A 61 10.71 -10.89 -9.90
N VAL A 62 11.11 -9.87 -9.12
CA VAL A 62 10.81 -8.47 -9.42
C VAL A 62 11.43 -8.02 -10.73
N ARG A 63 12.69 -8.42 -11.00
CA ARG A 63 13.37 -8.10 -12.26
C ARG A 63 12.62 -8.68 -13.46
N SER A 64 12.20 -9.94 -13.39
CA SER A 64 11.44 -10.61 -14.45
C SER A 64 10.08 -9.96 -14.69
N ILE A 65 9.36 -9.62 -13.62
CA ILE A 65 8.07 -8.92 -13.71
C ILE A 65 8.25 -7.52 -14.31
N CYS A 66 9.25 -6.75 -13.85
CA CYS A 66 9.52 -5.40 -14.36
C CYS A 66 9.94 -5.41 -15.83
N GLN A 67 10.76 -6.38 -16.24
CA GLN A 67 11.15 -6.55 -17.64
C GLN A 67 9.95 -6.82 -18.53
N TRP A 68 9.11 -7.78 -18.17
CA TRP A 68 7.88 -8.08 -18.90
C TRP A 68 6.90 -6.88 -18.90
N ALA A 69 6.70 -6.25 -17.76
CA ALA A 69 5.80 -5.10 -17.62
C ALA A 69 6.26 -3.90 -18.48
N ARG A 70 7.58 -3.69 -18.62
CA ARG A 70 8.16 -2.68 -19.51
C ARG A 70 7.85 -2.99 -20.98
N GLN A 71 8.05 -4.24 -21.41
CA GLN A 71 7.78 -4.68 -22.79
C GLN A 71 6.30 -4.53 -23.17
N THR A 72 5.40 -4.61 -22.20
CA THR A 72 3.95 -4.54 -22.41
C THR A 72 3.33 -3.18 -22.02
N GLY A 73 4.16 -2.17 -21.70
CA GLY A 73 3.70 -0.83 -21.31
C GLY A 73 3.04 -0.75 -19.92
N ARG A 74 3.24 -1.75 -19.07
CA ARG A 74 2.57 -1.89 -17.76
C ARG A 74 3.45 -1.58 -16.54
N LEU A 75 4.71 -1.17 -16.74
CA LEU A 75 5.66 -0.97 -15.65
C LEU A 75 5.15 0.02 -14.57
N HIS A 76 4.36 1.01 -14.97
CA HIS A 76 3.76 1.99 -14.07
C HIS A 76 2.72 1.39 -13.09
N ARG A 77 2.28 0.15 -13.33
CA ARG A 77 1.32 -0.61 -12.51
C ARG A 77 1.99 -1.59 -11.54
N VAL A 78 3.33 -1.71 -11.58
CA VAL A 78 4.10 -2.60 -10.71
C VAL A 78 4.70 -1.79 -9.57
N GLU A 79 4.44 -2.21 -8.35
CA GLU A 79 4.88 -1.56 -7.10
C GLU A 79 5.64 -2.55 -6.23
N VAL A 80 6.57 -2.06 -5.43
CA VAL A 80 7.34 -2.85 -4.46
C VAL A 80 7.29 -2.14 -3.10
N LEU A 81 7.03 -2.90 -2.04
CA LEU A 81 7.12 -2.40 -0.67
C LEU A 81 8.58 -2.16 -0.31
N GLY A 82 8.88 -1.00 0.24
CA GLY A 82 10.21 -0.65 0.74
C GLY A 82 10.13 0.09 2.07
N PHE A 83 11.29 0.28 2.68
CA PHE A 83 11.39 0.78 4.05
C PHE A 83 12.10 2.14 4.08
N VAL A 84 11.88 2.91 5.15
CA VAL A 84 12.64 4.12 5.47
C VAL A 84 13.96 3.69 6.12
N ASP A 85 14.90 3.20 5.29
CA ASP A 85 16.17 2.55 5.68
C ASP A 85 17.41 3.21 5.04
N GLY A 86 17.35 4.52 4.88
CA GLY A 86 18.33 5.28 4.11
C GLY A 86 18.09 5.08 2.61
N HIS A 87 19.07 4.51 1.91
CA HIS A 87 19.00 4.27 0.47
C HIS A 87 18.73 2.80 0.10
N ALA A 88 18.86 1.88 1.05
CA ALA A 88 19.00 0.46 0.77
C ALA A 88 17.77 -0.15 0.04
N SER A 89 16.54 0.18 0.43
CA SER A 89 15.34 -0.28 -0.27
C SER A 89 15.22 0.36 -1.66
N LEU A 90 15.54 1.65 -1.79
CA LEU A 90 15.48 2.36 -3.07
C LEU A 90 16.52 1.85 -4.06
N ASP A 91 17.76 1.60 -3.61
CA ASP A 91 18.81 0.99 -4.44
C ASP A 91 18.41 -0.39 -4.93
N TRP A 92 17.85 -1.20 -4.04
CA TRP A 92 17.36 -2.53 -4.39
C TRP A 92 16.24 -2.47 -5.45
N ILE A 93 15.25 -1.61 -5.26
CA ILE A 93 14.13 -1.40 -6.19
C ILE A 93 14.63 -0.89 -7.55
N HIS A 94 15.57 0.07 -7.53
CA HIS A 94 16.19 0.61 -8.73
C HIS A 94 16.93 -0.47 -9.53
N ALA A 95 17.73 -1.29 -8.84
CA ALA A 95 18.49 -2.39 -9.45
C ALA A 95 17.59 -3.48 -10.05
N CYS A 96 16.38 -3.69 -9.52
CA CYS A 96 15.37 -4.57 -10.11
C CYS A 96 14.64 -3.95 -11.31
N GLY A 97 14.83 -2.66 -11.57
CA GLY A 97 14.19 -1.93 -12.68
C GLY A 97 12.74 -1.51 -12.41
N CYS A 98 12.26 -1.60 -11.17
CA CYS A 98 10.96 -1.07 -10.77
C CYS A 98 10.98 0.46 -10.70
N LYS A 99 9.83 1.09 -10.86
CA LYS A 99 9.68 2.55 -10.90
C LYS A 99 8.69 3.10 -9.87
N ASN A 100 8.15 2.24 -9.01
CA ASN A 100 7.24 2.66 -7.95
C ASN A 100 7.61 1.96 -6.64
N ILE A 101 7.74 2.73 -5.57
CA ILE A 101 7.90 2.23 -4.21
C ILE A 101 6.64 2.53 -3.39
N ASN A 102 6.20 1.55 -2.60
CA ASN A 102 5.28 1.72 -1.49
C ASN A 102 6.12 1.84 -0.22
N LEU A 103 6.42 3.06 0.20
CA LEU A 103 7.32 3.35 1.32
C LEU A 103 6.58 3.15 2.64
N LEU A 104 7.03 2.21 3.45
CA LEU A 104 6.41 1.89 4.75
C LEU A 104 6.85 2.89 5.81
N CYS A 105 5.91 3.72 6.25
CA CYS A 105 6.09 4.71 7.32
C CYS A 105 5.19 4.38 8.51
N LYS A 106 5.52 4.85 9.70
CA LYS A 106 4.71 4.59 10.90
C LYS A 106 3.55 5.57 11.00
N GLY A 107 2.32 5.05 10.95
CA GLY A 107 1.07 5.80 10.98
C GLY A 107 0.48 5.97 12.39
N SER A 108 1.13 5.48 13.46
CA SER A 108 0.74 5.71 14.85
C SER A 108 1.93 6.22 15.68
N GLU A 109 1.63 7.03 16.69
CA GLU A 109 2.63 7.52 17.65
C GLU A 109 3.33 6.36 18.37
N ASN A 110 2.55 5.32 18.73
CA ASN A 110 3.08 4.13 19.37
C ASN A 110 4.16 3.44 18.54
N HIS A 111 3.95 3.22 17.24
CA HIS A 111 4.94 2.61 16.38
C HIS A 111 6.14 3.53 16.13
N CYS A 112 5.93 4.84 16.00
CA CYS A 112 7.04 5.79 15.84
C CYS A 112 7.93 5.82 17.10
N THR A 113 7.32 5.98 18.27
CA THR A 113 8.05 6.15 19.53
C THR A 113 8.63 4.83 20.04
N ASN A 114 7.85 3.76 20.02
CA ASN A 114 8.21 2.50 20.70
C ASN A 114 8.91 1.49 19.79
N GLN A 115 8.62 1.46 18.48
CA GLN A 115 9.32 0.58 17.53
C GLN A 115 10.53 1.29 16.89
N LEU A 116 10.34 2.48 16.30
CA LEU A 116 11.44 3.21 15.68
C LEU A 116 12.34 3.93 16.68
N LYS A 117 11.88 4.18 17.92
CA LYS A 117 12.59 5.00 18.91
C LYS A 117 12.90 6.41 18.40
N LYS A 118 11.95 7.01 17.68
CA LYS A 118 12.09 8.33 17.05
C LYS A 118 10.96 9.28 17.45
N THR A 119 11.25 10.58 17.35
CA THR A 119 10.19 11.60 17.37
C THR A 119 9.52 11.70 16.00
N LEU A 120 8.38 12.37 15.92
CA LEU A 120 7.71 12.66 14.65
C LEU A 120 8.63 13.42 13.69
N GLU A 121 9.33 14.45 14.19
CA GLU A 121 10.22 15.29 13.37
C GLU A 121 11.37 14.48 12.78
N GLN A 122 11.96 13.57 13.57
CA GLN A 122 13.01 12.66 13.09
C GLN A 122 12.47 11.71 12.02
N HIS A 123 11.28 11.15 12.25
CA HIS A 123 10.65 10.27 11.27
C HIS A 123 10.30 10.98 9.96
N VAL A 124 9.73 12.19 10.05
CA VAL A 124 9.44 13.04 8.88
C VAL A 124 10.73 13.39 8.12
N ALA A 125 11.82 13.72 8.83
CA ALA A 125 13.09 14.02 8.20
C ALA A 125 13.66 12.81 7.45
N ASP A 126 13.53 11.59 8.00
CA ASP A 126 13.95 10.35 7.34
C ASP A 126 13.11 10.06 6.09
N ILE A 127 11.79 10.23 6.18
CA ILE A 127 10.88 10.08 5.03
C ILE A 127 11.26 11.05 3.92
N ARG A 128 11.46 12.33 4.24
CA ARG A 128 11.84 13.37 3.26
C ARG A 128 13.14 13.03 2.54
N ARG A 129 14.17 12.55 3.26
CA ARG A 129 15.43 12.09 2.63
C ARG A 129 15.17 10.93 1.65
N SER A 130 14.28 9.99 2.00
CA SER A 130 13.91 8.91 1.09
C SER A 130 13.15 9.44 -0.14
N LEU A 131 12.29 10.47 0.02
CA LEU A 131 11.59 11.10 -1.11
C LEU A 131 12.57 11.80 -2.07
N ASP A 132 13.53 12.55 -1.53
CA ASP A 132 14.53 13.26 -2.33
C ASP A 132 15.37 12.25 -3.13
N TYR A 133 15.84 11.19 -2.50
CA TYR A 133 16.59 10.15 -3.18
C TYR A 133 15.77 9.35 -4.20
N ALA A 134 14.51 9.06 -3.91
CA ALA A 134 13.63 8.42 -4.89
C ALA A 134 13.44 9.28 -6.15
N GLU A 135 13.38 10.61 -5.99
CA GLU A 135 13.33 11.55 -7.11
C GLU A 135 14.58 11.49 -7.96
N GLU A 136 15.78 11.45 -7.37
CA GLU A 136 17.07 11.31 -8.09
C GLU A 136 17.08 10.02 -8.92
N LEU A 137 16.51 8.92 -8.42
CA LEU A 137 16.42 7.64 -9.11
C LEU A 137 15.25 7.56 -10.14
N GLY A 138 14.40 8.58 -10.19
CA GLY A 138 13.18 8.58 -11.01
C GLY A 138 12.18 7.49 -10.57
N ILE A 139 12.09 7.24 -9.27
CA ILE A 139 11.14 6.32 -8.62
C ILE A 139 9.99 7.13 -8.03
N ALA A 140 8.77 6.77 -8.38
CA ALA A 140 7.57 7.36 -7.81
C ALA A 140 7.25 6.75 -6.44
N VAL A 141 6.79 7.58 -5.51
CA VAL A 141 6.56 7.15 -4.13
C VAL A 141 5.09 7.19 -3.77
N ASN A 142 4.58 6.08 -3.26
CA ASN A 142 3.38 5.99 -2.45
C ASN A 142 3.81 5.75 -1.00
N VAL A 143 2.99 6.11 -0.02
CA VAL A 143 3.34 5.95 1.40
C VAL A 143 2.28 5.14 2.13
N TYR A 144 2.67 4.03 2.74
CA TYR A 144 1.87 3.36 3.76
C TYR A 144 2.03 4.07 5.10
N LEU A 145 0.91 4.32 5.77
CA LEU A 145 0.88 4.75 7.17
C LEU A 145 0.61 3.52 8.07
N GLU A 146 1.61 2.65 8.23
CA GLU A 146 1.48 1.41 9.01
C GLU A 146 0.89 1.69 10.40
N ASP A 147 -0.08 0.87 10.81
CA ASP A 147 -0.84 1.02 12.06
C ASP A 147 -1.72 2.29 12.11
N TRP A 148 -2.14 2.79 10.93
CA TRP A 148 -2.99 3.97 10.81
C TRP A 148 -4.30 3.85 11.59
N SER A 149 -4.93 2.67 11.63
CA SER A 149 -6.17 2.44 12.36
C SER A 149 -6.01 2.73 13.86
N ASN A 150 -4.95 2.23 14.48
CA ASN A 150 -4.61 2.56 15.86
C ASN A 150 -4.19 4.04 16.01
N GLY A 151 -3.47 4.59 15.03
CA GLY A 151 -3.15 6.00 14.98
C GLY A 151 -4.40 6.87 15.08
N MET A 152 -5.40 6.63 14.24
CA MET A 152 -6.67 7.37 14.25
C MET A 152 -7.48 7.18 15.54
N LYS A 153 -7.39 6.01 16.15
CA LYS A 153 -8.11 5.68 17.37
C LYS A 153 -7.48 6.26 18.63
N HIS A 154 -6.15 6.26 18.72
CA HIS A 154 -5.42 6.54 19.96
C HIS A 154 -4.50 7.77 19.91
N SER A 155 -4.04 8.16 18.72
CA SER A 155 -3.13 9.29 18.50
C SER A 155 -3.45 10.06 17.21
N PRO A 156 -4.72 10.55 17.03
CA PRO A 156 -5.10 11.22 15.78
C PRO A 156 -4.28 12.49 15.49
N ASP A 157 -3.84 13.19 16.51
CA ASP A 157 -2.99 14.39 16.36
C ASP A 157 -1.64 14.05 15.72
N TYR A 158 -1.05 12.89 16.06
CA TYR A 158 0.15 12.37 15.40
C TYR A 158 -0.11 12.10 13.91
N VAL A 159 -1.22 11.41 13.59
CA VAL A 159 -1.58 11.11 12.18
C VAL A 159 -1.72 12.40 11.37
N PHE A 160 -2.44 13.38 11.92
CA PHE A 160 -2.63 14.66 11.23
C PHE A 160 -1.34 15.46 11.11
N ALA A 161 -0.49 15.49 12.14
CA ALA A 161 0.80 16.18 12.08
C ALA A 161 1.75 15.53 11.04
N LEU A 162 1.77 14.19 10.97
CA LEU A 162 2.51 13.47 9.93
C LEU A 162 2.00 13.81 8.52
N MET A 163 0.68 13.78 8.34
CA MET A 163 0.05 14.14 7.05
C MET A 163 0.31 15.59 6.68
N ASP A 164 0.19 16.54 7.62
CA ASP A 164 0.45 17.97 7.37
C ASP A 164 1.90 18.22 6.95
N ALA A 165 2.85 17.42 7.48
CA ALA A 165 4.25 17.49 7.08
C ALA A 165 4.53 16.89 5.69
N LEU A 166 3.69 16.00 5.18
CA LEU A 166 3.96 15.23 3.95
C LEU A 166 3.01 15.54 2.77
N LYS A 167 1.83 16.10 3.01
CA LYS A 167 0.77 16.28 1.98
C LYS A 167 1.18 17.13 0.75
N ASP A 168 2.12 18.04 0.92
CA ASP A 168 2.60 18.95 -0.14
C ASP A 168 3.89 18.44 -0.82
N THR A 169 4.28 17.19 -0.56
CA THR A 169 5.43 16.52 -1.20
C THR A 169 5.02 15.81 -2.49
N LYS A 170 5.99 15.15 -3.16
CA LYS A 170 5.75 14.38 -4.39
C LYS A 170 5.15 12.99 -4.16
N ILE A 171 4.61 12.71 -2.98
CA ILE A 171 3.89 11.46 -2.69
C ILE A 171 2.63 11.40 -3.56
N ARG A 172 2.46 10.31 -4.30
CA ARG A 172 1.32 10.12 -5.19
C ARG A 172 0.06 9.67 -4.46
N ARG A 173 0.22 8.82 -3.44
CA ARG A 173 -0.88 8.21 -2.68
C ARG A 173 -0.48 8.00 -1.24
N PHE A 174 -1.44 8.14 -0.36
CA PHE A 174 -1.32 7.69 1.03
C PHE A 174 -2.20 6.47 1.23
N MET A 175 -1.58 5.38 1.68
CA MET A 175 -2.22 4.11 1.91
C MET A 175 -2.54 3.98 3.40
N LEU A 176 -3.80 3.75 3.72
CA LEU A 176 -4.35 3.73 5.08
C LEU A 176 -4.66 2.28 5.49
N PRO A 177 -3.72 1.57 6.13
CA PRO A 177 -3.94 0.19 6.50
C PRO A 177 -4.67 0.06 7.85
N ASP A 178 -5.64 -0.82 7.87
CA ASP A 178 -6.11 -1.45 9.09
C ASP A 178 -5.23 -2.67 9.39
N THR A 179 -4.02 -2.37 9.89
CA THR A 179 -2.91 -3.33 10.02
C THR A 179 -3.27 -4.53 10.88
N LEU A 180 -4.11 -4.35 11.90
CA LEU A 180 -4.53 -5.42 12.80
C LEU A 180 -5.98 -5.87 12.56
N GLY A 181 -6.64 -5.40 11.50
CA GLY A 181 -8.01 -5.77 11.17
C GLY A 181 -9.04 -5.46 12.27
N ILE A 182 -8.84 -4.36 13.01
CA ILE A 182 -9.59 -4.03 14.25
C ILE A 182 -10.73 -3.04 14.07
N LEU A 183 -10.88 -2.46 12.88
CA LEU A 183 -11.91 -1.45 12.63
C LEU A 183 -13.25 -2.10 12.28
N ASN A 184 -14.31 -1.50 12.78
CA ASN A 184 -15.65 -1.72 12.27
C ASN A 184 -15.97 -0.69 11.16
N PRO A 185 -16.96 -0.96 10.27
CA PRO A 185 -17.25 -0.09 9.13
C PRO A 185 -17.70 1.33 9.50
N LEU A 186 -18.32 1.52 10.65
CA LEU A 186 -18.82 2.84 11.08
C LEU A 186 -17.68 3.74 11.53
N ASP A 187 -16.75 3.20 12.34
CA ASP A 187 -15.55 3.93 12.78
C ASP A 187 -14.67 4.26 11.58
N LEU A 188 -14.44 3.27 10.70
CA LEU A 188 -13.65 3.46 9.49
C LEU A 188 -14.23 4.56 8.60
N LEU A 189 -15.53 4.52 8.32
CA LEU A 189 -16.21 5.55 7.53
C LEU A 189 -15.98 6.94 8.13
N GLY A 190 -16.06 7.06 9.45
CA GLY A 190 -15.79 8.31 10.19
C GLY A 190 -14.35 8.78 10.02
N TYR A 191 -13.37 7.87 10.13
CA TYR A 191 -11.95 8.20 10.00
C TYR A 191 -11.59 8.59 8.57
N ILE A 192 -12.04 7.84 7.57
CA ILE A 192 -11.79 8.18 6.16
C ILE A 192 -12.37 9.55 5.80
N ARG A 193 -13.62 9.82 6.22
CA ARG A 193 -14.24 11.14 5.98
C ARG A 193 -13.45 12.28 6.60
N LYS A 194 -12.88 12.09 7.80
CA LYS A 194 -12.00 13.10 8.43
C LYS A 194 -10.76 13.34 7.59
N MET A 195 -10.11 12.27 7.09
CA MET A 195 -8.92 12.36 6.22
C MET A 195 -9.26 13.09 4.92
N VAL A 196 -10.26 12.64 4.19
CA VAL A 196 -10.66 13.22 2.89
C VAL A 196 -11.10 14.68 3.02
N LYS A 197 -11.83 15.02 4.08
CA LYS A 197 -12.26 16.40 4.35
C LYS A 197 -11.07 17.34 4.67
N ARG A 198 -10.10 16.85 5.46
CA ARG A 198 -8.92 17.64 5.87
C ARG A 198 -7.92 17.80 4.72
N TYR A 199 -7.82 16.80 3.84
CA TYR A 199 -6.84 16.76 2.77
C TYR A 199 -7.51 16.60 1.39
N PRO A 200 -8.26 17.64 0.94
CA PRO A 200 -8.94 17.57 -0.34
C PRO A 200 -7.92 17.46 -1.49
N GLY A 201 -8.17 16.54 -2.42
CA GLY A 201 -7.28 16.30 -3.55
C GLY A 201 -6.18 15.25 -3.31
N VAL A 202 -5.92 14.88 -2.06
CA VAL A 202 -5.01 13.75 -1.76
C VAL A 202 -5.68 12.42 -2.14
N HIS A 203 -4.93 11.56 -2.80
CA HIS A 203 -5.38 10.22 -3.14
C HIS A 203 -5.14 9.27 -1.96
N PHE A 204 -6.22 8.70 -1.44
CA PHE A 204 -6.17 7.70 -0.37
C PHE A 204 -6.52 6.32 -0.89
N ASP A 205 -5.67 5.33 -0.57
CA ASP A 205 -5.97 3.91 -0.70
C ASP A 205 -6.31 3.33 0.68
N PHE A 206 -7.09 2.27 0.71
CA PHE A 206 -7.38 1.52 1.93
C PHE A 206 -6.91 0.07 1.80
N HIS A 207 -6.22 -0.42 2.83
CA HIS A 207 -5.74 -1.80 2.94
C HIS A 207 -6.34 -2.44 4.18
N ALA A 208 -7.12 -3.53 3.99
CA ALA A 208 -7.87 -4.18 5.05
C ALA A 208 -7.30 -5.57 5.35
N HIS A 209 -6.85 -5.79 6.61
CA HIS A 209 -6.75 -7.14 7.16
C HIS A 209 -8.11 -7.63 7.67
N ASN A 210 -8.28 -8.95 7.78
CA ASN A 210 -9.59 -9.58 7.99
C ASN A 210 -9.74 -10.22 9.38
N ASP A 211 -9.02 -9.74 10.40
CA ASP A 211 -8.96 -10.36 11.73
C ASP A 211 -10.34 -10.46 12.40
N TYR A 212 -11.23 -9.51 12.18
CA TYR A 212 -12.61 -9.55 12.67
C TYR A 212 -13.65 -9.97 11.60
N ASP A 213 -13.19 -10.52 10.47
CA ASP A 213 -14.04 -10.90 9.32
C ASP A 213 -14.88 -9.73 8.77
N LEU A 214 -14.33 -8.52 8.85
CA LEU A 214 -15.00 -7.28 8.41
C LEU A 214 -14.31 -6.64 7.19
N ALA A 215 -13.31 -7.27 6.57
CA ALA A 215 -12.52 -6.66 5.51
C ALA A 215 -13.39 -6.15 4.35
N ILE A 216 -14.38 -6.93 3.88
CA ILE A 216 -15.25 -6.51 2.77
C ILE A 216 -16.18 -5.34 3.17
N SER A 217 -16.78 -5.40 4.34
CA SER A 217 -17.62 -4.29 4.83
C SER A 217 -16.81 -3.02 5.08
N ASN A 218 -15.56 -3.17 5.52
CA ASN A 218 -14.61 -2.06 5.67
C ASN A 218 -14.20 -1.49 4.31
N VAL A 219 -13.97 -2.32 3.29
CA VAL A 219 -13.72 -1.85 1.92
C VAL A 219 -14.88 -0.99 1.41
N LEU A 220 -16.12 -1.44 1.57
CA LEU A 220 -17.29 -0.64 1.21
C LEU A 220 -17.33 0.70 1.98
N ALA A 221 -17.09 0.68 3.28
CA ALA A 221 -17.05 1.89 4.10
C ALA A 221 -15.94 2.85 3.67
N ALA A 222 -14.76 2.34 3.29
CA ALA A 222 -13.65 3.15 2.79
C ALA A 222 -14.01 3.87 1.48
N VAL A 223 -14.61 3.18 0.53
CA VAL A 223 -15.07 3.77 -0.74
C VAL A 223 -16.16 4.83 -0.49
N LEU A 224 -17.16 4.51 0.34
CA LEU A 224 -18.20 5.47 0.74
C LEU A 224 -17.64 6.68 1.51
N GLY A 225 -16.50 6.50 2.16
CA GLY A 225 -15.75 7.56 2.85
C GLY A 225 -14.95 8.44 1.92
N GLY A 226 -14.61 7.97 0.70
CA GLY A 226 -13.89 8.72 -0.31
C GLY A 226 -12.50 8.19 -0.67
N CYS A 227 -12.12 6.98 -0.23
CA CYS A 227 -10.95 6.29 -0.76
C CYS A 227 -11.14 5.99 -2.25
N ARG A 228 -10.03 6.05 -3.00
CA ARG A 228 -10.01 5.83 -4.44
C ARG A 228 -9.23 4.60 -4.87
N GLY A 229 -8.44 4.02 -3.97
CA GLY A 229 -7.74 2.76 -4.18
C GLY A 229 -8.13 1.76 -3.10
N ILE A 230 -8.29 0.50 -3.47
CA ILE A 230 -8.60 -0.60 -2.57
C ILE A 230 -7.62 -1.73 -2.80
N HIS A 231 -6.97 -2.15 -1.70
CA HIS A 231 -6.06 -3.27 -1.72
C HIS A 231 -6.80 -4.57 -1.52
N THR A 232 -6.44 -5.55 -2.33
CA THR A 232 -7.06 -6.88 -2.38
C THR A 232 -6.00 -7.95 -2.52
N SER A 233 -6.39 -9.20 -2.36
CA SER A 233 -5.58 -10.35 -2.78
C SER A 233 -6.46 -11.47 -3.36
N VAL A 234 -5.87 -12.34 -4.16
CA VAL A 234 -6.53 -13.54 -4.66
C VAL A 234 -6.94 -14.42 -3.48
N ASN A 235 -8.20 -14.80 -3.42
CA ASN A 235 -8.80 -15.59 -2.32
C ASN A 235 -8.65 -14.98 -0.91
N GLY A 236 -8.24 -13.71 -0.81
CA GLY A 236 -8.00 -13.09 0.48
C GLY A 236 -6.70 -13.52 1.17
N LEU A 237 -5.74 -14.06 0.42
CA LEU A 237 -4.42 -14.40 0.96
C LEU A 237 -3.77 -13.18 1.62
N GLY A 238 -3.09 -13.39 2.75
CA GLY A 238 -2.42 -12.31 3.50
C GLY A 238 -1.99 -12.77 4.88
N GLU A 239 -1.31 -11.88 5.57
CA GLU A 239 -0.86 -12.12 6.93
C GLU A 239 -2.04 -12.46 7.86
N ARG A 240 -1.87 -13.39 8.80
CA ARG A 240 -2.87 -13.87 9.76
C ARG A 240 -4.12 -14.45 9.05
N PRO A 241 -5.38 -13.92 9.22
CA PRO A 241 -6.56 -14.44 8.52
C PRO A 241 -6.68 -13.89 7.08
N GLY A 242 -5.73 -13.05 6.61
CA GLY A 242 -5.70 -12.54 5.25
C GLY A 242 -6.30 -11.15 5.07
N ASN A 243 -6.64 -10.87 3.80
CA ASN A 243 -7.07 -9.56 3.29
C ASN A 243 -8.47 -9.61 2.65
N ALA A 244 -8.89 -8.50 2.06
CA ALA A 244 -10.11 -8.45 1.26
C ALA A 244 -9.94 -9.25 -0.04
N PRO A 245 -10.74 -10.30 -0.30
CA PRO A 245 -10.65 -11.09 -1.54
C PRO A 245 -11.05 -10.28 -2.77
N VAL A 246 -10.19 -10.25 -3.81
CA VAL A 246 -10.41 -9.47 -5.03
C VAL A 246 -11.74 -9.79 -5.72
N ALA A 247 -12.13 -11.06 -5.79
CA ALA A 247 -13.38 -11.47 -6.42
C ALA A 247 -14.62 -10.91 -5.70
N ARG A 248 -14.58 -10.81 -4.36
CA ARG A 248 -15.67 -10.23 -3.57
C ARG A 248 -15.72 -8.71 -3.69
N VAL A 249 -14.56 -8.06 -3.70
CA VAL A 249 -14.46 -6.61 -3.89
C VAL A 249 -14.97 -6.23 -5.27
N HIS A 250 -14.55 -6.92 -6.33
CA HIS A 250 -15.02 -6.68 -7.69
C HIS A 250 -16.54 -6.89 -7.87
N GLY A 251 -17.12 -7.86 -7.16
CA GLY A 251 -18.56 -8.08 -7.15
C GLY A 251 -19.38 -7.08 -6.32
N THR A 252 -18.71 -6.21 -5.53
CA THR A 252 -19.35 -5.18 -4.70
C THR A 252 -19.49 -3.85 -5.45
N PHE A 253 -18.63 -3.59 -6.42
CA PHE A 253 -18.55 -2.36 -7.24
C PHE A 253 -18.70 -2.68 -8.73
#